data_6beac5f80a7f78939b0ae0a710f4a485
#
_entry.id   6beac5f80a7f78939b0ae0a710f4a485
#
_cell.length_a   1.000
_cell.length_b   1.000
_cell.length_c   1.000
_cell.angle_alpha   90.00
_cell.angle_beta   90.00
_cell.angle_gamma   90.00
#
_symmetry.space_group_name_H-M   'P 1'
#
loop_
_entity.id
_entity.type
_entity.pdbx_description
1 polymer ?
#
loop_
_entity_poly.entity_id
_entity_poly.type
_entity_poly.pdbx_seq_one_letter_code
_entity_poly.pdbx_strand_id
1 'polypeptide(L)'
;MLNGDKFSYRACHQSVDVVADYVSTFEVGHCAALWRDVEQPLLESILRRLGGPQRTSLDFACGTGRIAKVAARLFGSVVGVDVSEAMLSAASVPDNVTLLCVDVTKVPLEQTFDVATAFRFFLNAEDTLRRDALRAIYRHLRNDGVLVCNIQLNATSPIGSFSRVLNWAYPSRPRNTLTLYQFSSLLSDEGFEVVESTYYGYLPRPGRLFPHLCEALIEPFEKACRRLKVPGLLAESFIVAARKRERLFPQVQDPRRIVQAPTTS
;
A
#
# COMPACT_ATOMS: atom_id res chain seq x y z
N MET A 1 -6.64 25.43 26.92
CA MET A 1 -6.62 25.08 25.48
C MET A 1 -5.56 24.01 25.33
N LEU A 2 -5.97 22.74 25.39
CA LEU A 2 -5.06 21.58 25.21
C LEU A 2 -4.97 21.31 23.73
N ASN A 3 -3.79 21.52 23.12
CA ASN A 3 -3.46 21.04 21.79
C ASN A 3 -3.62 19.53 21.80
N GLY A 4 -4.69 19.03 21.18
CA GLY A 4 -4.84 17.61 20.92
C GLY A 4 -3.71 17.20 19.97
N ASP A 5 -2.78 16.39 20.45
CA ASP A 5 -1.77 15.72 19.64
C ASP A 5 -2.50 14.99 18.51
N LYS A 6 -2.40 15.53 17.30
CA LYS A 6 -2.92 14.88 16.12
C LYS A 6 -2.14 13.58 15.95
N PHE A 7 -2.83 12.45 16.06
CA PHE A 7 -2.29 11.14 15.76
C PHE A 7 -1.50 11.20 14.45
N SER A 8 -0.20 10.97 14.51
CA SER A 8 0.66 10.90 13.33
C SER A 8 1.03 9.45 13.08
N TYR A 9 0.66 8.92 11.92
CA TYR A 9 1.02 7.55 11.52
C TYR A 9 2.54 7.32 11.52
N ARG A 10 3.31 8.34 11.11
CA ARG A 10 4.78 8.29 11.11
C ARG A 10 5.40 8.07 12.49
N ALA A 11 4.75 8.52 13.55
CA ALA A 11 5.25 8.40 14.93
C ALA A 11 4.90 7.04 15.57
N CYS A 12 3.88 6.33 15.08
CA CYS A 12 3.34 5.13 15.73
C CYS A 12 4.23 3.89 15.62
N HIS A 13 5.15 3.81 14.66
CA HIS A 13 5.94 2.61 14.37
C HIS A 13 7.43 2.74 14.75
N GLN A 14 7.77 3.66 15.65
CA GLN A 14 9.15 3.95 16.03
C GLN A 14 9.64 3.19 17.27
N SER A 15 8.76 2.52 18.01
CA SER A 15 9.15 1.78 19.22
C SER A 15 9.33 0.28 18.95
N VAL A 16 10.29 -0.34 19.63
CA VAL A 16 10.60 -1.78 19.52
C VAL A 16 9.39 -2.65 19.90
N ASP A 17 8.60 -2.24 20.90
CA ASP A 17 7.41 -2.98 21.34
C ASP A 17 6.35 -3.05 20.24
N VAL A 18 6.15 -1.96 19.48
CA VAL A 18 5.23 -1.93 18.35
C VAL A 18 5.69 -2.83 17.22
N VAL A 19 7.01 -2.95 17.00
CA VAL A 19 7.59 -3.87 16.01
C VAL A 19 7.32 -5.32 16.40
N ALA A 20 7.53 -5.69 17.66
CA ALA A 20 7.27 -7.04 18.15
C ALA A 20 5.78 -7.42 18.00
N ASP A 21 4.87 -6.54 18.38
CA ASP A 21 3.43 -6.72 18.21
C ASP A 21 3.05 -6.84 16.71
N TYR A 22 3.67 -6.06 15.85
CA TYR A 22 3.45 -6.14 14.41
C TYR A 22 3.89 -7.49 13.85
N VAL A 23 5.09 -7.94 14.18
CA VAL A 23 5.64 -9.24 13.72
C VAL A 23 4.75 -10.38 14.20
N SER A 24 4.40 -10.42 15.50
CA SER A 24 3.54 -11.46 16.07
C SER A 24 2.16 -11.57 15.41
N THR A 25 1.63 -10.46 14.90
CA THR A 25 0.35 -10.42 14.16
C THR A 25 0.36 -11.29 12.90
N PHE A 26 1.55 -11.53 12.32
CA PHE A 26 1.72 -12.36 11.11
C PHE A 26 2.29 -13.75 11.36
N GLU A 27 2.54 -14.12 12.60
CA GLU A 27 3.03 -15.46 12.96
C GLU A 27 1.86 -16.43 13.17
N VAL A 28 0.82 -16.00 13.88
CA VAL A 28 -0.32 -16.85 14.25
C VAL A 28 -1.62 -16.09 14.12
N GLY A 29 -2.71 -16.81 13.85
CA GLY A 29 -4.07 -16.30 13.86
C GLY A 29 -4.57 -15.80 12.50
N HIS A 30 -5.70 -15.11 12.53
CA HIS A 30 -6.43 -14.69 11.33
C HIS A 30 -5.55 -13.89 10.33
N CYS A 31 -4.75 -12.94 10.80
CA CYS A 31 -3.93 -12.11 9.90
C CYS A 31 -2.81 -12.92 9.23
N ALA A 32 -2.22 -13.87 9.96
CA ALA A 32 -1.20 -14.77 9.43
C ALA A 32 -1.78 -15.68 8.33
N ALA A 33 -2.93 -16.31 8.61
CA ALA A 33 -3.60 -17.18 7.66
C ALA A 33 -4.13 -16.41 6.44
N LEU A 34 -4.77 -15.25 6.66
CA LEU A 34 -5.24 -14.41 5.55
C LEU A 34 -4.07 -13.97 4.63
N TRP A 35 -2.93 -13.63 5.22
CA TRP A 35 -1.73 -13.31 4.45
C TRP A 35 -1.26 -14.51 3.66
N ARG A 36 -0.98 -15.63 4.33
CA ARG A 36 -0.38 -16.84 3.73
C ARG A 36 -1.25 -17.44 2.64
N ASP A 37 -2.56 -17.56 2.90
CA ASP A 37 -3.46 -18.38 2.10
C ASP A 37 -4.25 -17.56 1.07
N VAL A 38 -4.31 -16.23 1.21
CA VAL A 38 -5.12 -15.37 0.34
C VAL A 38 -4.35 -14.17 -0.20
N GLU A 39 -3.84 -13.29 0.66
CA GLU A 39 -3.28 -12.00 0.24
C GLU A 39 -1.95 -12.18 -0.52
N GLN A 40 -1.05 -13.02 0.00
CA GLN A 40 0.24 -13.29 -0.64
C GLN A 40 0.09 -13.98 -2.01
N PRO A 41 -0.72 -15.05 -2.18
CA PRO A 41 -0.95 -15.65 -3.50
C PRO A 41 -1.56 -14.67 -4.51
N LEU A 42 -2.47 -13.79 -4.08
CA LEU A 42 -3.04 -12.75 -4.94
C LEU A 42 -1.97 -11.74 -5.38
N LEU A 43 -1.22 -11.21 -4.43
CA LEU A 43 -0.12 -10.28 -4.70
C LEU A 43 0.89 -10.93 -5.64
N GLU A 44 1.31 -12.16 -5.36
CA GLU A 44 2.29 -12.89 -6.17
C GLU A 44 1.78 -13.11 -7.61
N SER A 45 0.50 -13.42 -7.79
CA SER A 45 -0.13 -13.52 -9.11
C SER A 45 -0.10 -12.21 -9.89
N ILE A 46 -0.35 -11.08 -9.24
CA ILE A 46 -0.27 -9.75 -9.86
C ILE A 46 1.18 -9.42 -10.21
N LEU A 47 2.10 -9.56 -9.25
CA LEU A 47 3.51 -9.21 -9.44
C LEU A 47 4.21 -10.11 -10.48
N ARG A 48 3.80 -11.38 -10.62
CA ARG A 48 4.34 -12.31 -11.65
C ARG A 48 4.07 -11.82 -13.06
N ARG A 49 2.95 -11.15 -13.30
CA ARG A 49 2.63 -10.54 -14.61
C ARG A 49 3.40 -9.24 -14.88
N LEU A 50 3.85 -8.58 -13.81
CA LEU A 50 4.54 -7.29 -13.87
C LEU A 50 6.05 -7.42 -13.71
N GLY A 51 6.54 -8.54 -13.20
CA GLY A 51 7.94 -8.78 -12.86
C GLY A 51 8.80 -9.22 -14.04
N GLY A 52 10.07 -9.44 -13.73
CA GLY A 52 11.08 -9.95 -14.64
C GLY A 52 12.50 -9.70 -14.12
N PRO A 53 13.51 -10.46 -14.57
CA PRO A 53 14.88 -10.38 -14.04
C PRO A 53 15.58 -9.04 -14.33
N GLN A 54 15.08 -8.27 -15.31
CA GLN A 54 15.59 -6.95 -15.65
C GLN A 54 14.71 -5.82 -15.08
N ARG A 55 13.64 -6.15 -14.38
CA ARG A 55 12.72 -5.17 -13.79
C ARG A 55 13.07 -4.89 -12.34
N THR A 56 12.74 -3.68 -11.93
CA THR A 56 13.01 -3.18 -10.58
C THR A 56 11.70 -2.85 -9.86
N SER A 57 11.67 -3.06 -8.54
CA SER A 57 10.50 -2.76 -7.71
C SER A 57 10.87 -1.87 -6.53
N LEU A 58 9.97 -0.95 -6.19
CA LEU A 58 9.99 -0.16 -4.96
C LEU A 58 8.94 -0.71 -3.98
N ASP A 59 9.33 -1.05 -2.76
CA ASP A 59 8.37 -1.35 -1.69
C ASP A 59 8.28 -0.14 -0.75
N PHE A 60 7.20 0.63 -0.88
CA PHE A 60 6.95 1.85 -0.11
C PHE A 60 6.33 1.51 1.24
N ALA A 61 6.90 2.08 2.32
CA ALA A 61 6.57 1.74 3.71
C ALA A 61 6.71 0.23 3.97
N CYS A 62 7.90 -0.30 3.64
CA CYS A 62 8.15 -1.74 3.56
C CYS A 62 8.16 -2.44 4.93
N GLY A 63 8.32 -1.69 6.04
CA GLY A 63 8.38 -2.23 7.39
C GLY A 63 9.46 -3.31 7.52
N THR A 64 9.06 -4.51 7.94
CA THR A 64 9.96 -5.68 8.08
C THR A 64 10.27 -6.40 6.76
N GLY A 65 9.97 -5.79 5.62
CA GLY A 65 10.29 -6.31 4.29
C GLY A 65 9.42 -7.47 3.81
N ARG A 66 8.24 -7.66 4.37
CA ARG A 66 7.35 -8.78 4.04
C ARG A 66 6.92 -8.78 2.56
N ILE A 67 6.58 -7.63 2.00
CA ILE A 67 6.22 -7.49 0.59
C ILE A 67 7.48 -7.51 -0.27
N ALA A 68 8.56 -6.85 0.15
CA ALA A 68 9.84 -6.88 -0.54
C ALA A 68 10.35 -8.32 -0.75
N LYS A 69 10.17 -9.24 0.23
CA LYS A 69 10.49 -10.68 0.07
C LYS A 69 9.71 -11.35 -1.06
N VAL A 70 8.46 -11.01 -1.23
CA VAL A 70 7.63 -11.55 -2.34
C VAL A 70 8.14 -10.99 -3.66
N ALA A 71 8.37 -9.68 -3.73
CA ALA A 71 8.89 -9.01 -4.92
C ALA A 71 10.28 -9.53 -5.32
N ALA A 72 11.16 -9.80 -4.37
CA ALA A 72 12.52 -10.29 -4.62
C ALA A 72 12.59 -11.59 -5.44
N ARG A 73 11.55 -12.42 -5.37
CA ARG A 73 11.44 -13.66 -6.17
C ARG A 73 11.07 -13.41 -7.63
N LEU A 74 10.60 -12.21 -7.97
CA LEU A 74 9.98 -11.89 -9.24
C LEU A 74 10.65 -10.74 -9.99
N PHE A 75 11.49 -9.97 -9.30
CA PHE A 75 12.22 -8.82 -9.84
C PHE A 75 13.72 -9.00 -9.69
N GLY A 76 14.50 -8.42 -10.59
CA GLY A 76 15.96 -8.47 -10.52
C GLY A 76 16.52 -7.68 -9.33
N SER A 77 15.86 -6.57 -8.96
CA SER A 77 16.23 -5.75 -7.80
C SER A 77 15.00 -5.14 -7.15
N VAL A 78 15.02 -5.05 -5.84
CA VAL A 78 13.97 -4.44 -5.03
C VAL A 78 14.59 -3.43 -4.07
N VAL A 79 13.99 -2.26 -3.96
CA VAL A 79 14.33 -1.28 -2.94
C VAL A 79 13.14 -1.13 -2.00
N GLY A 80 13.35 -1.42 -0.72
CA GLY A 80 12.38 -1.17 0.34
C GLY A 80 12.71 0.14 1.06
N VAL A 81 11.71 1.01 1.22
CA VAL A 81 11.85 2.27 1.96
C VAL A 81 10.89 2.31 3.13
N ASP A 82 11.39 2.72 4.29
CA ASP A 82 10.58 2.97 5.47
C ASP A 82 11.19 4.11 6.30
N VAL A 83 10.38 4.78 7.10
CA VAL A 83 10.83 5.84 8.02
C VAL A 83 11.22 5.29 9.40
N SER A 84 10.92 4.02 9.67
CA SER A 84 11.15 3.37 10.94
C SER A 84 12.41 2.50 10.87
N GLU A 85 13.49 2.97 11.50
CA GLU A 85 14.71 2.19 11.66
C GLU A 85 14.46 0.90 12.44
N ALA A 86 13.58 0.93 13.45
CA ALA A 86 13.22 -0.25 14.24
C ALA A 86 12.56 -1.34 13.40
N MET A 87 11.68 -0.97 12.45
CA MET A 87 11.08 -1.92 11.50
C MET A 87 12.12 -2.52 10.57
N LEU A 88 12.99 -1.69 10.01
CA LEU A 88 14.04 -2.13 9.09
C LEU A 88 15.06 -3.04 9.77
N SER A 89 15.42 -2.76 11.03
CA SER A 89 16.34 -3.59 11.81
C SER A 89 15.78 -4.99 12.11
N ALA A 90 14.46 -5.14 12.14
CA ALA A 90 13.80 -6.44 12.29
C ALA A 90 13.59 -7.16 10.94
N ALA A 91 13.97 -6.54 9.82
CA ALA A 91 13.79 -7.12 8.50
C ALA A 91 14.88 -8.16 8.21
N SER A 92 14.46 -9.28 7.63
CA SER A 92 15.36 -10.29 7.05
C SER A 92 14.97 -10.46 5.59
N VAL A 93 15.78 -10.00 4.66
CA VAL A 93 15.45 -9.94 3.22
C VAL A 93 16.53 -10.63 2.38
N PRO A 94 16.21 -11.10 1.14
CA PRO A 94 17.20 -11.65 0.21
C PRO A 94 18.21 -10.60 -0.27
N ASP A 95 19.33 -11.05 -0.84
CA ASP A 95 20.46 -10.22 -1.27
C ASP A 95 20.10 -9.19 -2.35
N ASN A 96 19.09 -9.46 -3.17
CA ASN A 96 18.62 -8.54 -4.20
C ASN A 96 17.63 -7.48 -3.68
N VAL A 97 17.49 -7.36 -2.35
CA VAL A 97 16.69 -6.33 -1.69
C VAL A 97 17.60 -5.36 -0.95
N THR A 98 17.49 -4.08 -1.27
CA THR A 98 18.13 -2.99 -0.53
C THR A 98 17.10 -2.28 0.34
N LEU A 99 17.37 -2.16 1.63
CA LEU A 99 16.49 -1.44 2.58
C LEU A 99 17.09 -0.07 2.90
N LEU A 100 16.27 0.98 2.83
CA LEU A 100 16.66 2.36 3.09
C LEU A 100 15.75 2.99 4.15
N CYS A 101 16.36 3.54 5.21
CA CYS A 101 15.64 4.34 6.20
C CYS A 101 15.50 5.78 5.68
N VAL A 102 14.41 6.06 4.95
CA VAL A 102 14.21 7.35 4.30
C VAL A 102 12.73 7.69 4.13
N ASP A 103 12.37 8.95 4.35
CA ASP A 103 11.06 9.50 3.97
C ASP A 103 11.11 10.01 2.53
N VAL A 104 10.76 9.14 1.57
CA VAL A 104 10.77 9.48 0.14
C VAL A 104 9.70 10.51 -0.26
N THR A 105 8.81 10.89 0.65
CA THR A 105 7.90 12.02 0.43
C THR A 105 8.65 13.35 0.54
N LYS A 106 9.77 13.38 1.27
CA LYS A 106 10.62 14.55 1.53
C LYS A 106 11.93 14.51 0.75
N VAL A 107 12.58 13.34 0.73
CA VAL A 107 13.88 13.13 0.09
C VAL A 107 13.71 12.10 -1.04
N PRO A 108 13.66 12.52 -2.30
CA PRO A 108 13.48 11.58 -3.40
C PRO A 108 14.73 10.72 -3.61
N LEU A 109 14.51 9.49 -4.09
CA LEU A 109 15.59 8.64 -4.61
C LEU A 109 15.96 9.08 -6.02
N GLU A 110 17.20 8.85 -6.43
CA GLU A 110 17.68 9.18 -7.78
C GLU A 110 17.20 8.21 -8.87
N GLN A 111 16.69 7.03 -8.46
CA GLN A 111 16.28 5.99 -9.39
C GLN A 111 14.75 5.87 -9.54
N THR A 112 14.34 5.27 -10.66
CA THR A 112 12.95 4.97 -10.98
C THR A 112 12.73 3.47 -11.13
N PHE A 113 11.48 3.02 -10.91
CA PHE A 113 11.09 1.63 -10.82
C PHE A 113 10.00 1.28 -11.81
N ASP A 114 9.95 0.02 -12.22
CA ASP A 114 8.89 -0.51 -13.09
C ASP A 114 7.59 -0.72 -12.31
N VAL A 115 7.72 -1.15 -11.04
CA VAL A 115 6.58 -1.42 -10.14
C VAL A 115 6.86 -0.80 -8.77
N ALA A 116 5.82 -0.26 -8.15
CA ALA A 116 5.83 0.09 -6.74
C ALA A 116 4.79 -0.72 -5.99
N THR A 117 5.09 -1.14 -4.76
CA THR A 117 4.14 -1.74 -3.83
C THR A 117 3.93 -0.83 -2.63
N ALA A 118 2.71 -0.79 -2.08
CA ALA A 118 2.40 -0.06 -0.85
C ALA A 118 1.28 -0.79 -0.09
N PHE A 119 1.66 -1.60 0.89
CA PHE A 119 0.72 -2.46 1.62
C PHE A 119 0.57 -2.00 3.07
N ARG A 120 -0.67 -2.05 3.57
CA ARG A 120 -1.05 -1.66 4.94
C ARG A 120 -0.73 -0.21 5.31
N PHE A 121 -0.47 0.62 4.32
CA PHE A 121 -0.17 2.03 4.50
C PHE A 121 -1.44 2.90 4.45
N PHE A 122 -2.24 2.77 3.40
CA PHE A 122 -3.32 3.72 3.11
C PHE A 122 -4.48 3.72 4.12
N LEU A 123 -4.74 2.61 4.81
CA LEU A 123 -5.74 2.60 5.88
C LEU A 123 -5.33 3.50 7.05
N ASN A 124 -4.05 3.49 7.39
CA ASN A 124 -3.55 4.12 8.60
C ASN A 124 -3.13 5.58 8.37
N ALA A 125 -2.77 5.92 7.13
CA ALA A 125 -2.35 7.26 6.77
C ALA A 125 -3.52 8.24 6.72
N GLU A 126 -3.30 9.46 7.22
CA GLU A 126 -4.18 10.61 7.04
C GLU A 126 -4.20 11.06 5.57
N ASP A 127 -5.24 11.80 5.15
CA ASP A 127 -5.47 12.12 3.73
C ASP A 127 -4.30 12.90 3.10
N THR A 128 -3.71 13.85 3.82
CA THR A 128 -2.52 14.58 3.36
C THR A 128 -1.34 13.65 3.10
N LEU A 129 -1.07 12.73 4.03
CA LEU A 129 0.02 11.75 3.90
C LEU A 129 -0.24 10.75 2.76
N ARG A 130 -1.49 10.36 2.53
CA ARG A 130 -1.87 9.52 1.36
C ARG A 130 -1.51 10.18 0.05
N ARG A 131 -1.85 11.47 -0.11
CA ARG A 131 -1.55 12.25 -1.32
C ARG A 131 -0.05 12.45 -1.48
N ASP A 132 0.67 12.79 -0.42
CA ASP A 132 2.12 12.96 -0.46
C ASP A 132 2.83 11.64 -0.84
N ALA A 133 2.37 10.51 -0.29
CA ALA A 133 2.89 9.19 -0.65
C ALA A 133 2.60 8.84 -2.11
N LEU A 134 1.39 9.08 -2.61
CA LEU A 134 1.05 8.82 -4.01
C LEU A 134 1.89 9.68 -4.97
N ARG A 135 2.12 10.97 -4.64
CA ARG A 135 3.01 11.85 -5.41
C ARG A 135 4.46 11.37 -5.39
N ALA A 136 4.93 10.90 -4.23
CA ALA A 136 6.26 10.33 -4.11
C ALA A 136 6.39 9.06 -4.96
N ILE A 137 5.45 8.12 -4.84
CA ILE A 137 5.42 6.89 -5.65
C ILE A 137 5.35 7.23 -7.14
N TYR A 138 4.50 8.20 -7.53
CA TYR A 138 4.38 8.65 -8.91
C TYR A 138 5.72 9.13 -9.49
N ARG A 139 6.49 9.91 -8.72
CA ARG A 139 7.82 10.40 -9.15
C ARG A 139 8.83 9.28 -9.34
N HIS A 140 8.75 8.22 -8.51
CA HIS A 140 9.67 7.09 -8.55
C HIS A 140 9.24 5.98 -9.51
N LEU A 141 8.06 6.04 -10.11
CA LEU A 141 7.66 5.11 -11.16
C LEU A 141 8.11 5.62 -12.54
N ARG A 142 8.62 4.71 -13.37
CA ARG A 142 8.84 4.94 -14.81
C ARG A 142 7.53 5.27 -15.52
N ASN A 143 7.61 5.76 -16.75
CA ASN A 143 6.44 5.87 -17.61
C ASN A 143 5.82 4.48 -17.77
N ASP A 144 4.48 4.38 -17.72
CA ASP A 144 3.72 3.11 -17.68
C ASP A 144 4.00 2.20 -16.47
N GLY A 145 4.75 2.68 -15.47
CA GLY A 145 4.98 1.97 -14.21
C GLY A 145 3.67 1.73 -13.45
N VAL A 146 3.64 0.66 -12.65
CA VAL A 146 2.42 0.21 -11.96
C VAL A 146 2.60 0.29 -10.45
N LEU A 147 1.63 0.91 -9.77
CA LEU A 147 1.46 0.83 -8.32
C LEU A 147 0.54 -0.34 -7.99
N VAL A 148 0.99 -1.26 -7.12
CA VAL A 148 0.18 -2.32 -6.53
C VAL A 148 0.02 -2.05 -5.04
N CYS A 149 -1.19 -1.83 -4.59
CA CYS A 149 -1.44 -1.47 -3.20
C CYS A 149 -2.74 -2.07 -2.67
N ASN A 150 -2.90 -2.09 -1.35
CA ASN A 150 -4.11 -2.61 -0.72
C ASN A 150 -4.80 -1.59 0.16
N ILE A 151 -6.11 -1.75 0.30
CA ILE A 151 -6.94 -1.16 1.34
C ILE A 151 -7.50 -2.29 2.19
N GLN A 152 -7.30 -2.18 3.48
CA GLN A 152 -7.97 -2.99 4.49
C GLN A 152 -9.14 -2.22 5.07
N LEU A 153 -10.08 -2.93 5.70
CA LEU A 153 -11.32 -2.35 6.22
C LEU A 153 -12.06 -1.54 5.14
N ASN A 154 -12.31 -2.20 3.98
CA ASN A 154 -13.16 -1.64 2.93
C ASN A 154 -14.44 -1.04 3.53
N ALA A 155 -14.67 0.24 3.30
CA ALA A 155 -15.75 1.00 3.94
C ALA A 155 -17.16 0.48 3.61
N THR A 156 -17.32 -0.30 2.53
CA THR A 156 -18.60 -0.95 2.17
C THR A 156 -18.80 -2.27 2.89
N SER A 157 -17.75 -2.90 3.42
CA SER A 157 -17.87 -4.18 4.12
C SER A 157 -18.59 -4.02 5.47
N PRO A 158 -19.18 -5.08 6.00
CA PRO A 158 -19.82 -5.03 7.32
C PRO A 158 -18.88 -4.53 8.43
N ILE A 159 -17.63 -5.02 8.44
CA ILE A 159 -16.62 -4.59 9.43
C ILE A 159 -16.13 -3.17 9.18
N GLY A 160 -16.01 -2.75 7.93
CA GLY A 160 -15.66 -1.37 7.57
C GLY A 160 -16.75 -0.39 7.98
N SER A 161 -18.02 -0.74 7.73
CA SER A 161 -19.18 0.04 8.16
C SER A 161 -19.26 0.15 9.67
N PHE A 162 -19.06 -0.95 10.41
CA PHE A 162 -18.97 -0.93 11.86
C PHE A 162 -17.81 -0.08 12.38
N SER A 163 -16.65 -0.14 11.73
CA SER A 163 -15.50 0.70 12.07
C SER A 163 -15.81 2.21 11.91
N ARG A 164 -16.64 2.59 10.95
CA ARG A 164 -17.08 4.00 10.79
C ARG A 164 -17.98 4.43 11.95
N VAL A 165 -18.87 3.57 12.41
CA VAL A 165 -19.69 3.84 13.60
C VAL A 165 -18.80 3.98 14.84
N LEU A 166 -17.80 3.12 15.00
CA LEU A 166 -16.83 3.24 16.10
C LEU A 166 -16.01 4.54 16.02
N ASN A 167 -15.65 5.02 14.84
CA ASN A 167 -14.96 6.30 14.69
C ASN A 167 -15.81 7.47 15.21
N TRP A 168 -17.13 7.41 15.03
CA TRP A 168 -18.04 8.40 15.60
C TRP A 168 -18.06 8.35 17.13
N ALA A 169 -18.02 7.15 17.73
CA ALA A 169 -18.00 6.96 19.18
C ALA A 169 -16.61 7.21 19.81
N TYR A 170 -15.52 6.96 19.06
CA TYR A 170 -14.13 7.06 19.55
C TYR A 170 -13.26 7.85 18.55
N PRO A 171 -13.40 9.19 18.48
CA PRO A 171 -12.72 10.02 17.49
C PRO A 171 -11.20 10.12 17.69
N SER A 172 -10.66 9.72 18.85
CA SER A 172 -9.23 9.79 19.19
C SER A 172 -8.33 8.84 18.36
N ARG A 173 -8.91 7.81 17.72
CA ARG A 173 -8.18 6.83 16.88
C ARG A 173 -8.98 6.54 15.60
N PRO A 174 -9.08 7.50 14.68
CA PRO A 174 -9.89 7.33 13.49
C PRO A 174 -9.30 6.22 12.60
N ARG A 175 -10.16 5.30 12.17
CA ARG A 175 -9.85 4.35 11.10
C ARG A 175 -10.25 4.98 9.77
N ASN A 176 -9.28 5.28 8.96
CA ASN A 176 -9.48 6.00 7.69
C ASN A 176 -9.94 5.06 6.57
N THR A 177 -11.07 4.38 6.77
CA THR A 177 -11.63 3.44 5.80
C THR A 177 -12.02 4.12 4.50
N LEU A 178 -11.78 3.47 3.36
CA LEU A 178 -12.14 3.95 2.03
C LEU A 178 -12.93 2.88 1.29
N THR A 179 -13.88 3.31 0.45
CA THR A 179 -14.46 2.45 -0.58
C THR A 179 -13.51 2.34 -1.75
N LEU A 180 -13.67 1.31 -2.61
CA LEU A 180 -12.91 1.22 -3.85
C LEU A 180 -13.09 2.47 -4.72
N TYR A 181 -14.31 3.00 -4.79
CA TYR A 181 -14.60 4.23 -5.54
C TYR A 181 -13.82 5.44 -5.02
N GLN A 182 -13.85 5.67 -3.70
CA GLN A 182 -13.09 6.78 -3.08
C GLN A 182 -11.59 6.64 -3.28
N PHE A 183 -11.07 5.42 -3.16
CA PHE A 183 -9.66 5.16 -3.37
C PHE A 183 -9.26 5.30 -4.84
N SER A 184 -10.08 4.85 -5.77
CA SER A 184 -9.86 5.05 -7.22
C SER A 184 -9.89 6.52 -7.60
N SER A 185 -10.78 7.33 -7.00
CA SER A 185 -10.79 8.78 -7.19
C SER A 185 -9.50 9.42 -6.69
N LEU A 186 -9.05 9.05 -5.48
CA LEU A 186 -7.78 9.53 -4.93
C LEU A 186 -6.59 9.18 -5.82
N LEU A 187 -6.53 7.95 -6.33
CA LEU A 187 -5.51 7.51 -7.29
C LEU A 187 -5.55 8.33 -8.58
N SER A 188 -6.75 8.57 -9.12
CA SER A 188 -6.93 9.36 -10.34
C SER A 188 -6.48 10.80 -10.16
N ASP A 189 -6.82 11.44 -9.03
CA ASP A 189 -6.38 12.80 -8.69
C ASP A 189 -4.85 12.93 -8.68
N GLU A 190 -4.16 11.87 -8.26
CA GLU A 190 -2.70 11.86 -8.17
C GLU A 190 -2.01 11.26 -9.42
N GLY A 191 -2.76 11.03 -10.51
CA GLY A 191 -2.22 10.68 -11.82
C GLY A 191 -2.11 9.19 -12.11
N PHE A 192 -2.87 8.37 -11.40
CA PHE A 192 -2.92 6.92 -11.63
C PHE A 192 -4.25 6.51 -12.26
N GLU A 193 -4.22 5.44 -13.04
CA GLU A 193 -5.40 4.76 -13.58
C GLU A 193 -5.51 3.36 -13.01
N VAL A 194 -6.61 3.06 -12.35
CA VAL A 194 -6.88 1.70 -11.86
C VAL A 194 -7.11 0.78 -13.06
N VAL A 195 -6.24 -0.21 -13.21
CA VAL A 195 -6.33 -1.20 -14.30
C VAL A 195 -6.88 -2.54 -13.82
N GLU A 196 -6.74 -2.84 -12.53
CA GLU A 196 -7.25 -4.06 -11.93
C GLU A 196 -7.59 -3.82 -10.46
N SER A 197 -8.66 -4.46 -9.99
CA SER A 197 -8.98 -4.52 -8.57
C SER A 197 -9.49 -5.91 -8.19
N THR A 198 -9.03 -6.43 -7.06
CA THR A 198 -9.40 -7.74 -6.55
C THR A 198 -9.79 -7.65 -5.10
N TYR A 199 -11.01 -8.06 -4.77
CA TYR A 199 -11.51 -8.14 -3.41
C TYR A 199 -11.10 -9.45 -2.74
N TYR A 200 -10.86 -9.41 -1.41
CA TYR A 200 -10.52 -10.56 -0.59
C TYR A 200 -10.85 -10.31 0.89
N GLY A 201 -10.80 -11.38 1.70
CA GLY A 201 -11.11 -11.30 3.13
C GLY A 201 -12.62 -11.28 3.38
N TYR A 202 -13.32 -12.28 2.86
CA TYR A 202 -14.77 -12.41 3.07
C TYR A 202 -15.13 -13.02 4.42
N LEU A 203 -14.22 -13.81 5.04
CA LEU A 203 -14.48 -14.39 6.34
C LEU A 203 -14.43 -13.31 7.41
N PRO A 204 -15.52 -13.07 8.14
CA PRO A 204 -15.52 -12.16 9.27
C PRO A 204 -14.46 -12.56 10.30
N ARG A 205 -13.80 -11.58 10.90
CA ARG A 205 -12.85 -11.84 11.98
C ARG A 205 -13.59 -12.28 13.24
N PRO A 206 -13.56 -13.55 13.65
CA PRO A 206 -14.28 -14.00 14.84
C PRO A 206 -13.55 -13.66 16.14
N GLY A 207 -12.61 -12.72 16.06
CA GLY A 207 -11.86 -12.26 17.21
C GLY A 207 -10.86 -13.28 17.77
N ARG A 208 -10.37 -13.01 18.97
CA ARG A 208 -9.42 -13.88 19.69
C ARG A 208 -10.03 -15.21 20.18
N LEU A 209 -11.33 -15.41 20.02
CA LEU A 209 -12.05 -16.55 20.63
C LEU A 209 -11.75 -17.90 19.96
N PHE A 210 -11.53 -17.93 18.65
CA PHE A 210 -11.30 -19.20 17.92
C PHE A 210 -10.23 -19.04 16.81
N PRO A 211 -8.95 -18.76 17.16
CA PRO A 211 -7.91 -18.47 16.16
C PRO A 211 -7.68 -19.63 15.19
N HIS A 212 -7.56 -20.87 15.69
CA HIS A 212 -7.30 -22.05 14.86
C HIS A 212 -8.46 -22.43 13.93
N LEU A 213 -9.70 -22.23 14.37
CA LEU A 213 -10.87 -22.47 13.51
C LEU A 213 -10.90 -21.48 12.35
N CYS A 214 -10.54 -20.22 12.61
CA CYS A 214 -10.47 -19.19 11.58
C CYS A 214 -9.38 -19.49 10.57
N GLU A 215 -8.20 -19.91 11.04
CA GLU A 215 -7.11 -20.33 10.16
C GLU A 215 -7.56 -21.44 9.20
N ALA A 216 -8.23 -22.45 9.70
CA ALA A 216 -8.72 -23.57 8.89
C ALA A 216 -9.81 -23.18 7.87
N LEU A 217 -10.60 -22.15 8.18
CA LEU A 217 -11.77 -21.77 7.38
C LEU A 217 -11.46 -20.67 6.33
N ILE A 218 -10.38 -19.90 6.48
CA ILE A 218 -10.08 -18.76 5.60
C ILE A 218 -10.02 -19.19 4.13
N GLU A 219 -9.19 -20.15 3.79
CA GLU A 219 -8.98 -20.56 2.40
C GLU A 219 -10.24 -21.19 1.78
N PRO A 220 -10.90 -22.19 2.39
CA PRO A 220 -12.10 -22.77 1.81
C PRO A 220 -13.25 -21.76 1.70
N PHE A 221 -13.40 -20.86 2.66
CA PHE A 221 -14.44 -19.83 2.63
C PHE A 221 -14.18 -18.81 1.50
N GLU A 222 -12.95 -18.35 1.33
CA GLU A 222 -12.55 -17.50 0.20
C GLU A 222 -12.82 -18.16 -1.15
N LYS A 223 -12.45 -19.44 -1.30
CA LYS A 223 -12.73 -20.20 -2.51
C LYS A 223 -14.22 -20.33 -2.80
N ALA A 224 -15.02 -20.59 -1.77
CA ALA A 224 -16.49 -20.64 -1.87
C ALA A 224 -17.08 -19.30 -2.29
N CYS A 225 -16.68 -18.20 -1.65
CA CYS A 225 -17.15 -16.86 -1.99
C CYS A 225 -16.82 -16.48 -3.45
N ARG A 226 -15.63 -16.81 -3.92
CA ARG A 226 -15.23 -16.58 -5.32
C ARG A 226 -16.05 -17.42 -6.30
N ARG A 227 -16.29 -18.71 -6.02
CA ARG A 227 -17.12 -19.60 -6.84
C ARG A 227 -18.57 -19.10 -6.91
N LEU A 228 -19.11 -18.67 -5.80
CA LEU A 228 -20.48 -18.14 -5.69
C LEU A 228 -20.61 -16.69 -6.18
N LYS A 229 -19.50 -16.07 -6.62
CA LYS A 229 -19.45 -14.68 -7.07
C LYS A 229 -20.03 -13.71 -6.03
N VAL A 230 -19.71 -13.94 -4.75
CA VAL A 230 -20.15 -13.06 -3.66
C VAL A 230 -19.69 -11.61 -3.96
N PRO A 231 -20.58 -10.61 -3.82
CA PRO A 231 -20.25 -9.24 -4.13
C PRO A 231 -19.03 -8.73 -3.36
N GLY A 232 -18.08 -8.09 -4.07
CA GLY A 232 -16.84 -7.56 -3.48
C GLY A 232 -17.08 -6.52 -2.38
N LEU A 233 -18.24 -5.86 -2.39
CA LEU A 233 -18.62 -4.91 -1.33
C LEU A 233 -18.68 -5.55 0.07
N LEU A 234 -18.85 -6.88 0.15
CA LEU A 234 -18.84 -7.62 1.43
C LEU A 234 -17.44 -8.02 1.88
N ALA A 235 -16.45 -7.96 1.00
CA ALA A 235 -15.07 -8.29 1.34
C ALA A 235 -14.44 -7.20 2.22
N GLU A 236 -13.67 -7.62 3.20
CA GLU A 236 -12.98 -6.72 4.13
C GLU A 236 -11.90 -5.88 3.45
N SER A 237 -11.28 -6.41 2.40
CA SER A 237 -10.09 -5.82 1.80
C SER A 237 -10.12 -5.89 0.28
N PHE A 238 -9.32 -5.05 -0.37
CA PHE A 238 -9.06 -5.14 -1.79
C PHE A 238 -7.62 -4.76 -2.14
N ILE A 239 -7.09 -5.37 -3.21
CA ILE A 239 -5.84 -4.98 -3.87
C ILE A 239 -6.20 -4.24 -5.15
N VAL A 240 -5.45 -3.19 -5.43
CA VAL A 240 -5.55 -2.40 -6.66
C VAL A 240 -4.20 -2.43 -7.36
N ALA A 241 -4.22 -2.66 -8.68
CA ALA A 241 -3.13 -2.33 -9.57
C ALA A 241 -3.51 -1.08 -10.36
N ALA A 242 -2.68 -0.04 -10.27
CA ALA A 242 -2.93 1.24 -10.90
C ALA A 242 -1.71 1.67 -11.71
N ARG A 243 -1.92 2.00 -12.99
CA ARG A 243 -0.87 2.43 -13.91
C ARG A 243 -0.64 3.93 -13.77
N LYS A 244 0.61 4.34 -13.80
CA LYS A 244 0.99 5.74 -13.93
C LYS A 244 0.52 6.27 -15.28
N ARG A 245 -0.29 7.34 -15.27
CA ARG A 245 -0.64 8.08 -16.49
C ARG A 245 0.42 9.13 -16.79
N GLU A 246 0.71 9.34 -18.03
CA GLU A 246 1.41 10.57 -18.44
C GLU A 246 0.54 11.77 -18.04
N ARG A 247 1.03 12.60 -17.15
CA ARG A 247 0.41 13.90 -16.93
C ARG A 247 0.75 14.74 -18.16
N LEU A 248 -0.22 15.04 -18.98
CA LEU A 248 -0.15 16.13 -19.95
C LEU A 248 -0.11 17.44 -19.15
N PHE A 249 1.02 17.75 -18.51
CA PHE A 249 1.24 19.11 -18.06
C PHE A 249 1.41 19.95 -19.33
N PRO A 250 0.67 21.06 -19.52
CA PRO A 250 1.08 22.07 -20.46
C PRO A 250 2.52 22.41 -20.04
N GLN A 251 3.45 22.26 -20.99
CA GLN A 251 4.85 22.64 -20.78
C GLN A 251 4.83 24.07 -20.26
N VAL A 252 5.19 24.28 -19.00
CA VAL A 252 5.52 25.61 -18.49
C VAL A 252 6.67 26.05 -19.38
N GLN A 253 6.36 26.94 -20.31
CA GLN A 253 7.37 27.54 -21.16
C GLN A 253 8.44 28.13 -20.25
N ASP A 254 9.67 27.64 -20.34
CA ASP A 254 10.82 28.17 -19.60
C ASP A 254 10.84 29.68 -19.81
N PRO A 255 10.67 30.51 -18.78
CA PRO A 255 10.67 31.98 -18.94
C PRO A 255 11.98 32.52 -19.51
N ARG A 256 13.03 31.71 -19.65
CA ARG A 256 14.34 32.06 -20.20
C ARG A 256 14.43 31.99 -21.73
N ARG A 257 13.35 31.60 -22.43
CA ARG A 257 13.30 31.57 -23.90
C ARG A 257 12.70 32.82 -24.51
N ILE A 258 12.70 33.95 -23.82
CA ILE A 258 12.33 35.23 -24.39
C ILE A 258 13.61 36.01 -24.68
N VAL A 259 13.72 36.37 -25.96
CA VAL A 259 14.57 37.42 -26.55
C VAL A 259 15.96 36.97 -27.06
N GLN A 260 15.97 36.54 -28.30
CA GLN A 260 16.92 37.11 -29.28
C GLN A 260 16.10 37.65 -30.46
N ALA A 261 15.83 38.94 -30.44
CA ALA A 261 15.34 39.66 -31.60
C ALA A 261 16.45 39.73 -32.64
N PRO A 262 16.17 39.58 -33.95
CA PRO A 262 17.19 39.75 -34.99
C PRO A 262 17.54 41.24 -35.10
N THR A 263 18.80 41.54 -34.90
CA THR A 263 19.38 42.84 -35.29
C THR A 263 19.41 42.91 -36.80
N THR A 264 18.56 43.73 -37.37
CA THR A 264 18.66 44.17 -38.78
C THR A 264 19.77 45.20 -38.90
N SER A 265 20.76 44.91 -39.73
CA SER A 265 21.66 45.86 -40.35
C SER A 265 21.22 46.09 -41.79
#